data_bbfb94b8c81d7e8c23e39ec1c91f16e7
#
_entry.id   bbfb94b8c81d7e8c23e39ec1c91f16e7
#
_cell.length_a   1.000
_cell.length_b   1.000
_cell.length_c   1.000
_cell.angle_alpha   90.00
_cell.angle_beta   90.00
_cell.angle_gamma   90.00
#
_symmetry.space_group_name_H-M   'P 1'
#
loop_
_entity.id
_entity.type
_entity.pdbx_description
1 polymer ?
#
loop_
_entity_poly.entity_id
_entity_poly.type
_entity_poly.pdbx_seq_one_letter_code
_entity_poly.pdbx_strand_id
1 'polypeptide(L)'
;MRQGCCVYSVCIEWQADACGCMMENDDRDCPRRLNAIQIDDNGEVEIMADISIKDITEEMVQCDPHKIILSGGRGEYRKIVFERKIIGGKRRFQIERYTEKQVFHQNIEEDDLGEALTGHLQDGFRQINMFSAQEEWDAKISKKGKVAVNKRRTENKLITVQGNNRRKKYILEEGMDIPVFTHLGIFTKDGKVVHSMYDKFKQINRFAEIVDDVMKDYNKSSINIVDFGCGKSYLTFIVYYYLHEVKGLDVHITGLDLKEQVIRDCNDLAERFGYTGLRFELGDIHGYRTDMDVDMVMTLHACDVATDYALYNAICWNAGYILSVPCCQHELNRQIHSENLAALTRYGIIKERVAALATDSIRGLMLEVCGYKTDIMEFIDIAHSPKNLLIRAVKKNVSEEKRCRALEDAEKLCQEFEVKQTLMEMLRSDGRI
;
A
#
# COMPACT_ATOMS: atom_id res chain seq x y z
N MET A 1 34.28 41.82 -19.47
CA MET A 1 33.18 42.79 -19.52
C MET A 1 32.19 42.39 -18.44
N ARG A 2 32.10 43.19 -17.39
CA ARG A 2 31.18 42.95 -16.26
C ARG A 2 29.82 43.51 -16.66
N GLN A 3 28.77 42.68 -16.67
CA GLN A 3 27.39 43.18 -16.72
C GLN A 3 26.83 43.17 -15.29
N GLY A 4 26.37 44.37 -14.88
CA GLY A 4 25.87 44.63 -13.56
C GLY A 4 24.42 44.17 -13.40
N CYS A 5 24.12 43.66 -12.23
CA CYS A 5 22.76 43.44 -11.74
C CYS A 5 22.05 44.76 -11.52
N CYS A 6 20.96 44.99 -12.23
CA CYS A 6 20.01 46.08 -11.92
C CYS A 6 19.15 45.66 -10.73
N VAL A 7 19.30 46.37 -9.62
CA VAL A 7 18.36 46.30 -8.49
C VAL A 7 17.15 47.18 -8.84
N TYR A 8 16.02 46.59 -9.12
CA TYR A 8 14.75 47.31 -9.20
C TYR A 8 14.09 47.34 -7.82
N SER A 9 14.06 48.53 -7.21
CA SER A 9 13.20 48.82 -6.06
C SER A 9 11.76 49.00 -6.57
N VAL A 10 10.92 48.00 -6.35
CA VAL A 10 9.49 48.12 -6.60
C VAL A 10 8.82 48.47 -5.27
N CYS A 11 8.39 49.72 -5.12
CA CYS A 11 7.43 50.12 -4.11
C CYS A 11 6.06 49.56 -4.50
N ILE A 12 5.57 48.56 -3.77
CA ILE A 12 4.17 48.13 -3.85
C ILE A 12 3.38 48.99 -2.86
N GLU A 13 2.54 49.88 -3.40
CA GLU A 13 1.49 50.55 -2.62
C GLU A 13 0.49 49.51 -2.09
N TRP A 14 0.53 49.28 -0.79
CA TRP A 14 -0.54 48.59 -0.09
C TRP A 14 -1.64 49.61 0.24
N GLN A 15 -2.88 49.29 -0.13
CA GLN A 15 -4.07 50.05 0.26
C GLN A 15 -4.14 50.22 1.78
N ALA A 16 -4.24 51.47 2.21
CA ALA A 16 -4.14 51.94 3.58
C ALA A 16 -5.46 51.83 4.35
N ASP A 17 -6.15 50.69 4.34
CA ASP A 17 -7.43 50.55 5.03
C ASP A 17 -7.42 49.61 6.24
N ALA A 18 -6.26 49.18 6.73
CA ALA A 18 -6.18 48.31 7.92
C ALA A 18 -5.17 48.72 9.00
N CYS A 19 -4.61 49.94 8.95
CA CYS A 19 -3.76 50.41 10.04
C CYS A 19 -4.02 51.89 10.29
N GLY A 20 -4.76 52.21 11.37
CA GLY A 20 -5.07 53.57 11.81
C GLY A 20 -3.85 54.35 12.34
N CYS A 21 -2.85 54.58 11.51
CA CYS A 21 -1.75 55.52 11.81
C CYS A 21 -1.89 56.73 10.89
N MET A 22 -2.36 57.84 11.44
CA MET A 22 -2.23 59.16 10.83
C MET A 22 -0.76 59.54 10.66
N MET A 23 -0.42 60.03 9.47
CA MET A 23 0.89 60.61 9.19
C MET A 23 1.10 61.87 10.05
N GLU A 24 2.00 61.78 11.03
CA GLU A 24 2.76 62.91 11.53
C GLU A 24 4.23 62.50 11.58
N ASN A 25 5.05 63.38 11.03
CA ASN A 25 6.50 63.24 10.87
C ASN A 25 7.21 62.95 12.19
N ASP A 26 7.67 61.71 12.38
CA ASP A 26 8.91 61.44 13.14
C ASP A 26 9.49 60.05 12.80
N ASP A 27 10.62 60.08 12.12
CA ASP A 27 11.28 58.94 11.45
C ASP A 27 12.07 58.01 12.43
N ARG A 28 11.66 57.87 13.69
CA ARG A 28 12.53 57.23 14.70
C ARG A 28 12.02 56.01 15.45
N ASP A 29 10.76 55.59 15.27
CA ASP A 29 10.25 54.40 16.02
C ASP A 29 9.24 53.54 15.21
N CYS A 30 9.65 53.05 14.03
CA CYS A 30 8.96 51.96 13.38
C CYS A 30 9.67 50.64 13.73
N PRO A 31 9.08 49.70 14.53
CA PRO A 31 9.77 48.48 15.01
C PRO A 31 9.92 47.39 13.98
N ARG A 32 9.65 47.63 12.69
CA ARG A 32 9.77 46.63 11.64
C ARG A 32 10.69 47.05 10.53
N ARG A 33 12.02 46.94 10.73
CA ARG A 33 12.97 47.00 9.60
C ARG A 33 12.93 45.68 8.84
N LEU A 34 12.19 45.65 7.72
CA LEU A 34 12.34 44.64 6.68
C LEU A 34 13.68 44.90 5.97
N ASN A 35 14.68 44.08 6.27
CA ASN A 35 15.99 44.16 5.62
C ASN A 35 16.03 43.14 4.47
N ALA A 36 15.76 43.60 3.26
CA ALA A 36 15.87 42.95 1.95
C ALA A 36 14.86 41.80 1.65
N ILE A 37 13.97 42.07 0.70
CA ILE A 37 13.18 41.07 -0.02
C ILE A 37 14.00 40.70 -1.26
N GLN A 38 14.37 39.42 -1.40
CA GLN A 38 14.87 38.84 -2.64
C GLN A 38 13.76 37.97 -3.25
N ILE A 39 13.44 38.23 -4.49
CA ILE A 39 12.52 37.40 -5.29
C ILE A 39 13.42 36.63 -6.25
N ASP A 40 13.34 35.28 -6.20
CA ASP A 40 14.08 34.45 -7.13
C ASP A 40 13.39 34.40 -8.51
N ASP A 41 14.05 33.76 -9.50
CA ASP A 41 13.56 33.64 -10.88
C ASP A 41 12.25 32.83 -11.00
N ASN A 42 11.80 32.15 -9.92
CA ASN A 42 10.57 31.37 -9.84
C ASN A 42 9.43 32.11 -9.12
N GLY A 43 9.66 33.38 -8.67
CA GLY A 43 8.67 34.17 -7.94
C GLY A 43 8.54 33.78 -6.45
N GLU A 44 9.51 33.07 -5.88
CA GLU A 44 9.56 32.76 -4.45
C GLU A 44 10.14 33.95 -3.67
N VAL A 45 9.50 34.30 -2.56
CA VAL A 45 9.87 35.43 -1.72
C VAL A 45 10.71 34.94 -0.53
N GLU A 46 12.02 35.23 -0.55
CA GLU A 46 12.90 34.98 0.57
C GLU A 46 12.96 36.24 1.47
N ILE A 47 12.38 36.14 2.67
CA ILE A 47 12.39 37.23 3.65
C ILE A 47 13.53 36.97 4.63
N MET A 48 14.64 37.68 4.50
CA MET A 48 15.67 37.75 5.55
C MET A 48 15.31 38.84 6.55
N ALA A 49 14.70 38.46 7.67
CA ALA A 49 14.45 39.37 8.78
C ALA A 49 15.28 38.94 10.01
N ASP A 50 15.75 39.90 10.80
CA ASP A 50 16.25 39.65 12.16
C ASP A 50 15.04 39.34 13.08
N ILE A 51 14.32 38.21 12.79
CA ILE A 51 13.14 37.75 13.54
C ILE A 51 13.63 36.90 14.70
N SER A 52 13.11 37.16 15.89
CA SER A 52 13.41 36.30 17.05
C SER A 52 12.69 34.93 16.93
N ILE A 53 13.22 33.92 17.64
CA ILE A 53 12.56 32.61 17.69
C ILE A 53 11.12 32.74 18.20
N LYS A 54 10.86 33.68 19.12
CA LYS A 54 9.53 33.90 19.68
C LYS A 54 8.57 34.47 18.61
N ASP A 55 9.03 35.47 17.86
CA ASP A 55 8.19 36.11 16.84
C ASP A 55 7.80 35.13 15.72
N ILE A 56 8.77 34.28 15.27
CA ILE A 56 8.48 33.27 14.25
C ILE A 56 7.51 32.19 14.74
N THR A 57 7.61 31.77 16.01
CA THR A 57 6.67 30.80 16.57
C THR A 57 5.27 31.38 16.70
N GLU A 58 5.13 32.65 17.12
CA GLU A 58 3.85 33.35 17.17
C GLU A 58 3.21 33.47 15.79
N GLU A 59 3.99 33.84 14.77
CA GLU A 59 3.52 33.92 13.38
C GLU A 59 3.11 32.55 12.84
N MET A 60 3.86 31.47 13.12
CA MET A 60 3.49 30.10 12.74
C MET A 60 2.18 29.66 13.36
N VAL A 61 1.94 29.94 14.62
CA VAL A 61 0.69 29.60 15.32
C VAL A 61 -0.49 30.33 14.69
N GLN A 62 -0.33 31.62 14.31
CA GLN A 62 -1.37 32.41 13.64
C GLN A 62 -1.75 31.85 12.25
N CYS A 63 -0.84 31.14 11.57
CA CYS A 63 -1.13 30.49 10.27
C CYS A 63 -2.00 29.23 10.40
N ASP A 64 -2.48 28.88 11.58
CA ASP A 64 -3.32 27.69 11.85
C ASP A 64 -2.71 26.37 11.29
N PRO A 65 -1.49 26.01 11.73
CA PRO A 65 -0.77 24.88 11.17
C PRO A 65 -1.47 23.56 11.53
N HIS A 66 -1.48 22.62 10.58
CA HIS A 66 -1.91 21.25 10.87
C HIS A 66 -0.71 20.32 11.16
N LYS A 67 0.48 20.71 10.72
CA LYS A 67 1.72 19.95 10.93
C LYS A 67 2.94 20.86 10.97
N ILE A 68 3.82 20.61 11.95
CA ILE A 68 5.13 21.26 12.04
C ILE A 68 6.19 20.20 12.28
N ILE A 69 7.32 20.30 11.58
CA ILE A 69 8.45 19.38 11.69
C ILE A 69 9.69 20.18 12.07
N LEU A 70 10.29 19.85 13.19
CA LEU A 70 11.59 20.36 13.61
C LEU A 70 12.67 19.32 13.31
N SER A 71 13.78 19.75 12.70
CA SER A 71 14.91 18.88 12.37
C SER A 71 16.25 19.61 12.58
N GLY A 72 17.36 18.87 12.42
CA GLY A 72 18.70 19.43 12.65
C GLY A 72 19.04 19.66 14.11
N GLY A 73 18.34 19.03 15.04
CA GLY A 73 18.66 19.01 16.47
C GLY A 73 19.95 18.26 16.75
N ARG A 74 20.72 18.75 17.73
CA ARG A 74 22.01 18.15 18.16
C ARG A 74 21.92 17.41 19.50
N GLY A 75 20.75 17.44 20.14
CA GLY A 75 20.49 16.78 21.42
C GLY A 75 20.04 15.34 21.29
N GLU A 76 19.30 14.85 22.28
CA GLU A 76 18.71 13.53 22.35
C GLU A 76 17.74 13.26 21.19
N TYR A 77 16.96 14.28 20.79
CA TYR A 77 15.98 14.16 19.73
C TYR A 77 16.55 14.66 18.39
N ARG A 78 16.47 13.83 17.36
CA ARG A 78 16.91 14.16 15.98
C ARG A 78 15.86 14.92 15.20
N LYS A 79 14.59 14.64 15.50
CA LYS A 79 13.43 15.19 14.83
C LYS A 79 12.25 15.26 15.80
N ILE A 80 11.45 16.33 15.69
CA ILE A 80 10.16 16.44 16.40
C ILE A 80 9.08 16.77 15.39
N VAL A 81 7.93 16.11 15.50
CA VAL A 81 6.76 16.35 14.67
C VAL A 81 5.62 16.76 15.57
N PHE A 82 5.02 17.89 15.28
CA PHE A 82 3.74 18.33 15.83
C PHE A 82 2.68 18.07 14.77
N GLU A 83 1.68 17.30 15.08
CA GLU A 83 0.59 17.00 14.15
C GLU A 83 -0.76 17.17 14.84
N ARG A 84 -1.63 17.99 14.23
CA ARG A 84 -2.99 18.22 14.75
C ARG A 84 -3.83 16.97 14.58
N LYS A 85 -4.43 16.48 15.66
CA LYS A 85 -5.25 15.27 15.69
C LYS A 85 -6.50 15.46 16.54
N ILE A 86 -7.50 14.61 16.32
CA ILE A 86 -8.66 14.51 17.20
C ILE A 86 -8.37 13.42 18.23
N ILE A 87 -8.18 13.80 19.49
CA ILE A 87 -7.86 12.90 20.59
C ILE A 87 -8.93 13.09 21.69
N GLY A 88 -9.67 12.01 22.01
CA GLY A 88 -10.76 12.09 22.96
C GLY A 88 -11.88 13.05 22.56
N GLY A 89 -12.14 13.20 21.25
CA GLY A 89 -13.16 14.09 20.70
C GLY A 89 -12.79 15.57 20.65
N LYS A 90 -11.57 15.94 21.06
CA LYS A 90 -11.05 17.32 21.03
C LYS A 90 -9.88 17.44 20.05
N ARG A 91 -9.73 18.61 19.45
CA ARG A 91 -8.54 18.94 18.66
C ARG A 91 -7.37 19.16 19.60
N ARG A 92 -6.24 18.50 19.32
CA ARG A 92 -4.97 18.58 20.06
C ARG A 92 -3.81 18.43 19.12
N PHE A 93 -2.63 18.88 19.55
CA PHE A 93 -1.40 18.51 18.88
C PHE A 93 -0.78 17.29 19.53
N GLN A 94 -0.49 16.27 18.71
CA GLN A 94 0.37 15.15 19.09
C GLN A 94 1.81 15.52 18.74
N ILE A 95 2.67 15.49 19.74
CA ILE A 95 4.12 15.68 19.58
C ILE A 95 4.79 14.31 19.53
N GLU A 96 5.50 14.05 18.44
CA GLU A 96 6.32 12.85 18.26
C GLU A 96 7.79 13.24 18.31
N ARG A 97 8.54 12.76 19.32
CA ARG A 97 9.96 13.02 19.49
C ARG A 97 10.76 11.79 19.10
N TYR A 98 11.59 11.93 18.08
CA TYR A 98 12.36 10.84 17.49
C TYR A 98 13.80 10.87 18.02
N THR A 99 14.22 9.81 18.72
CA THR A 99 15.62 9.48 18.99
C THR A 99 16.17 8.57 17.86
N GLU A 100 17.39 8.04 18.00
CA GLU A 100 17.91 7.06 17.03
C GLU A 100 17.16 5.72 17.04
N LYS A 101 16.51 5.36 18.16
CA LYS A 101 15.93 4.03 18.36
C LYS A 101 14.46 4.02 18.78
N GLN A 102 13.94 5.15 19.25
CA GLN A 102 12.62 5.22 19.88
C GLN A 102 11.87 6.49 19.46
N VAL A 103 10.54 6.44 19.55
CA VAL A 103 9.65 7.58 19.35
C VAL A 103 8.83 7.77 20.63
N PHE A 104 8.82 8.98 21.16
CA PHE A 104 8.03 9.35 22.33
C PHE A 104 6.85 10.21 21.88
N HIS A 105 5.67 9.91 22.41
CA HIS A 105 4.43 10.64 22.08
C HIS A 105 3.96 11.44 23.30
N GLN A 106 3.53 12.67 23.04
CA GLN A 106 2.89 13.53 24.02
C GLN A 106 1.75 14.29 23.34
N ASN A 107 0.63 14.47 24.02
CA ASN A 107 -0.48 15.28 23.52
C ASN A 107 -0.50 16.60 24.30
N ILE A 108 -0.69 17.71 23.58
CA ILE A 108 -0.85 19.05 24.16
C ILE A 108 -2.15 19.68 23.65
N GLU A 109 -2.70 20.63 24.38
CA GLU A 109 -3.82 21.45 23.91
C GLU A 109 -3.34 22.39 22.78
N GLU A 110 -4.25 22.89 21.93
CA GLU A 110 -3.88 23.76 20.80
C GLU A 110 -3.22 25.06 21.28
N ASP A 111 -3.67 25.60 22.42
CA ASP A 111 -3.14 26.83 23.01
C ASP A 111 -1.69 26.71 23.50
N ASP A 112 -1.21 25.50 23.81
CA ASP A 112 0.15 25.23 24.29
C ASP A 112 1.16 25.10 23.14
N LEU A 113 0.74 25.13 21.88
CA LEU A 113 1.60 24.91 20.71
C LEU A 113 2.78 25.90 20.66
N GLY A 114 2.52 27.17 20.87
CA GLY A 114 3.54 28.23 20.79
C GLY A 114 4.64 28.07 21.83
N GLU A 115 4.27 27.74 23.07
CA GLU A 115 5.22 27.49 24.16
C GLU A 115 6.06 26.23 23.88
N ALA A 116 5.41 25.15 23.46
CA ALA A 116 6.09 23.89 23.14
C ALA A 116 7.09 24.04 21.97
N LEU A 117 6.70 24.78 20.89
CA LEU A 117 7.57 25.07 19.76
C LEU A 117 8.79 25.91 20.19
N THR A 118 8.55 26.97 20.95
CA THR A 118 9.61 27.87 21.43
C THR A 118 10.62 27.11 22.28
N GLY A 119 10.17 26.25 23.21
CA GLY A 119 11.03 25.40 24.02
C GLY A 119 11.94 24.51 23.19
N HIS A 120 11.40 23.77 22.24
CA HIS A 120 12.21 22.88 21.41
C HIS A 120 13.16 23.62 20.46
N LEU A 121 12.81 24.81 19.97
CA LEU A 121 13.73 25.61 19.15
C LEU A 121 14.89 26.16 19.97
N GLN A 122 14.67 26.49 21.24
CA GLN A 122 15.73 26.85 22.18
C GLN A 122 16.67 25.68 22.48
N ASP A 123 16.16 24.42 22.47
CA ASP A 123 16.95 23.20 22.61
C ASP A 123 17.90 22.91 21.43
N GLY A 124 17.87 23.76 20.38
CA GLY A 124 18.86 23.75 19.32
C GLY A 124 18.46 23.15 17.99
N PHE A 125 17.18 22.96 17.73
CA PHE A 125 16.68 22.64 16.40
C PHE A 125 16.91 23.80 15.43
N ARG A 126 17.30 23.49 14.19
CA ARG A 126 17.80 24.49 13.22
C ARG A 126 16.97 24.57 11.95
N GLN A 127 16.11 23.64 11.72
CA GLN A 127 15.24 23.61 10.54
C GLN A 127 13.80 23.35 10.97
N ILE A 128 12.89 24.13 10.39
CA ILE A 128 11.47 24.10 10.67
C ILE A 128 10.75 23.96 9.32
N ASN A 129 9.89 22.96 9.18
CA ASN A 129 8.92 22.88 8.10
C ASN A 129 7.52 22.99 8.70
N MET A 130 6.73 23.97 8.27
CA MET A 130 5.35 24.20 8.72
C MET A 130 4.41 24.03 7.54
N PHE A 131 3.26 23.39 7.81
CA PHE A 131 2.21 23.11 6.84
C PHE A 131 0.88 23.61 7.39
N SER A 132 0.24 24.53 6.67
CA SER A 132 -1.11 25.01 6.93
C SER A 132 -2.02 24.75 5.73
N ALA A 133 -3.30 25.14 5.79
CA ALA A 133 -4.21 25.06 4.65
C ALA A 133 -3.82 25.99 3.51
N GLN A 134 -3.17 27.11 3.81
CA GLN A 134 -2.90 28.20 2.88
C GLN A 134 -1.42 28.35 2.54
N GLU A 135 -0.52 27.89 3.44
CA GLU A 135 0.91 28.15 3.31
C GLU A 135 1.76 26.96 3.77
N GLU A 136 2.91 26.80 3.11
CA GLU A 136 4.00 25.92 3.54
C GLU A 136 5.24 26.77 3.77
N TRP A 137 5.92 26.55 4.92
CA TRP A 137 7.13 27.29 5.28
C TRP A 137 8.31 26.35 5.42
N ASP A 138 9.45 26.76 4.89
CA ASP A 138 10.78 26.20 5.19
C ASP A 138 11.60 27.28 5.88
N ALA A 139 11.88 27.11 7.17
CA ALA A 139 12.66 28.07 7.93
C ALA A 139 13.96 27.42 8.43
N LYS A 140 15.07 28.19 8.35
CA LYS A 140 16.40 27.77 8.82
C LYS A 140 16.94 28.75 9.83
N ILE A 141 17.44 28.25 10.94
CA ILE A 141 18.03 29.03 12.02
C ILE A 141 19.54 28.90 11.97
N SER A 142 20.24 30.02 11.76
CA SER A 142 21.70 30.04 11.75
C SER A 142 22.29 29.80 13.15
N LYS A 143 23.60 29.54 13.25
CA LYS A 143 24.31 29.44 14.53
C LYS A 143 24.26 30.73 15.37
N LYS A 144 24.05 31.86 14.73
CA LYS A 144 23.95 33.20 15.36
C LYS A 144 22.50 33.57 15.71
N GLY A 145 21.52 32.64 15.56
CA GLY A 145 20.11 32.90 15.86
C GLY A 145 19.32 33.62 14.76
N LYS A 146 19.93 33.95 13.63
CA LYS A 146 19.22 34.57 12.50
C LYS A 146 18.35 33.52 11.81
N VAL A 147 17.10 33.89 11.51
CA VAL A 147 16.10 33.02 10.86
C VAL A 147 15.92 33.46 9.41
N ALA A 148 16.04 32.52 8.49
CA ALA A 148 15.65 32.67 7.08
C ALA A 148 14.41 31.83 6.85
N VAL A 149 13.37 32.43 6.25
CA VAL A 149 12.06 31.78 6.01
C VAL A 149 11.72 31.89 4.53
N ASN A 150 11.45 30.74 3.91
CA ASN A 150 10.83 30.65 2.60
C ASN A 150 9.37 30.25 2.77
N LYS A 151 8.43 31.06 2.24
CA LYS A 151 6.98 30.86 2.35
C LYS A 151 6.42 30.60 0.96
N ARG A 152 5.68 29.49 0.81
CA ARG A 152 4.96 29.12 -0.42
C ARG A 152 3.46 29.13 -0.15
N ARG A 153 2.70 29.79 -1.02
CA ARG A 153 1.24 29.67 -0.98
C ARG A 153 0.83 28.32 -1.55
N THR A 154 -0.03 27.62 -0.85
CA THR A 154 -0.68 26.40 -1.33
C THR A 154 -2.11 26.69 -1.73
N GLU A 155 -2.63 26.03 -2.78
CA GLU A 155 -4.07 26.02 -3.04
C GLU A 155 -4.78 25.42 -1.83
N ASN A 156 -5.93 26.00 -1.42
CA ASN A 156 -6.72 25.59 -0.26
C ASN A 156 -6.97 24.07 -0.26
N LYS A 157 -6.08 23.30 0.36
CA LYS A 157 -6.28 21.87 0.58
C LYS A 157 -7.20 21.71 1.77
N LEU A 158 -8.34 21.04 1.57
CA LEU A 158 -9.19 20.57 2.65
C LEU A 158 -8.37 19.63 3.55
N ILE A 159 -7.89 20.17 4.68
CA ILE A 159 -7.13 19.39 5.66
C ILE A 159 -8.13 18.63 6.52
N THR A 160 -8.25 17.35 6.27
CA THR A 160 -9.03 16.46 7.13
C THR A 160 -8.18 16.11 8.33
N VAL A 161 -8.43 16.73 9.50
CA VAL A 161 -7.80 16.35 10.76
C VAL A 161 -8.23 14.93 11.11
N GLN A 162 -7.30 13.98 11.06
CA GLN A 162 -7.58 12.57 11.29
C GLN A 162 -7.43 12.24 12.78
N GLY A 163 -8.37 11.46 13.32
CA GLY A 163 -8.22 10.84 14.65
C GLY A 163 -7.13 9.76 14.62
N ASN A 164 -6.52 9.45 15.77
CA ASN A 164 -5.52 8.39 15.93
C ASN A 164 -6.04 6.99 15.57
N ASN A 165 -7.36 6.77 15.60
CA ASN A 165 -8.00 5.55 15.16
C ASN A 165 -8.43 5.69 13.70
N ARG A 166 -7.48 5.53 12.79
CA ARG A 166 -7.81 5.26 11.39
C ARG A 166 -8.59 3.95 11.35
N ARG A 167 -9.91 4.01 11.26
CA ARG A 167 -10.67 2.83 10.83
C ARG A 167 -10.24 2.54 9.39
N LYS A 168 -9.60 1.39 9.19
CA LYS A 168 -9.32 0.92 7.84
C LYS A 168 -10.67 0.82 7.12
N LYS A 169 -10.84 1.53 6.02
CA LYS A 169 -12.02 1.34 5.16
C LYS A 169 -11.83 -0.01 4.49
N TYR A 170 -12.68 -0.94 4.81
CA TYR A 170 -12.75 -2.22 4.15
C TYR A 170 -13.63 -2.12 2.90
N ILE A 171 -13.38 -2.97 1.91
CA ILE A 171 -14.26 -3.08 0.72
C ILE A 171 -15.61 -3.68 1.12
N LEU A 172 -15.56 -4.67 2.01
CA LEU A 172 -16.74 -5.31 2.58
C LEU A 172 -16.86 -4.83 4.03
N GLU A 173 -17.83 -3.96 4.30
CA GLU A 173 -18.00 -3.28 5.60
C GLU A 173 -19.11 -3.93 6.44
N GLU A 174 -19.07 -3.68 7.75
CA GLU A 174 -20.19 -4.01 8.64
C GLU A 174 -21.47 -3.31 8.19
N GLY A 175 -22.59 -4.01 8.28
CA GLY A 175 -23.90 -3.49 7.86
C GLY A 175 -24.25 -3.74 6.40
N MET A 176 -23.30 -4.24 5.57
CA MET A 176 -23.63 -4.73 4.24
C MET A 176 -24.40 -6.06 4.31
N ASP A 177 -25.38 -6.23 3.44
CA ASP A 177 -26.06 -7.53 3.31
C ASP A 177 -25.21 -8.49 2.48
N ILE A 178 -24.40 -9.28 3.18
CA ILE A 178 -23.51 -10.29 2.60
C ILE A 178 -23.96 -11.69 3.11
N PRO A 179 -24.85 -12.37 2.38
CA PRO A 179 -25.44 -13.64 2.83
C PRO A 179 -24.40 -14.69 3.21
N VAL A 180 -23.30 -14.78 2.44
CA VAL A 180 -22.21 -15.72 2.72
C VAL A 180 -21.50 -15.41 4.04
N PHE A 181 -21.35 -14.15 4.45
CA PHE A 181 -20.75 -13.78 5.73
C PHE A 181 -21.60 -14.22 6.92
N THR A 182 -22.92 -14.08 6.82
CA THR A 182 -23.87 -14.56 7.83
C THR A 182 -23.85 -16.10 7.92
N HIS A 183 -23.82 -16.76 6.76
CA HIS A 183 -23.73 -18.25 6.69
C HIS A 183 -22.43 -18.77 7.32
N LEU A 184 -21.31 -18.10 7.09
CA LEU A 184 -20.00 -18.46 7.66
C LEU A 184 -19.86 -18.10 9.15
N GLY A 185 -20.84 -17.43 9.74
CA GLY A 185 -20.77 -16.91 11.11
C GLY A 185 -19.76 -15.76 11.27
N ILE A 186 -19.37 -15.08 10.17
CA ILE A 186 -18.51 -13.89 10.21
C ILE A 186 -19.32 -12.69 10.65
N PHE A 187 -20.57 -12.58 10.13
CA PHE A 187 -21.53 -11.57 10.58
C PHE A 187 -22.57 -12.19 11.49
N THR A 188 -22.99 -11.43 12.47
CA THR A 188 -24.25 -11.63 13.19
C THR A 188 -25.43 -11.35 12.27
N LYS A 189 -26.65 -11.74 12.69
CA LYS A 189 -27.88 -11.40 11.95
C LYS A 189 -28.09 -9.89 11.78
N ASP A 190 -27.47 -9.09 12.65
CA ASP A 190 -27.53 -7.61 12.60
C ASP A 190 -26.39 -7.00 11.77
N GLY A 191 -25.64 -7.82 11.01
CA GLY A 191 -24.57 -7.37 10.12
C GLY A 191 -23.27 -6.91 10.81
N LYS A 192 -23.06 -7.23 12.09
CA LYS A 192 -21.83 -6.91 12.83
C LYS A 192 -20.84 -8.05 12.76
N VAL A 193 -19.54 -7.74 12.66
CA VAL A 193 -18.48 -8.74 12.69
C VAL A 193 -18.43 -9.44 14.05
N VAL A 194 -18.48 -10.78 14.04
CA VAL A 194 -18.29 -11.60 15.24
C VAL A 194 -16.82 -11.49 15.66
N HIS A 195 -16.57 -11.14 16.91
CA HIS A 195 -15.22 -10.83 17.43
C HIS A 195 -14.21 -11.95 17.17
N SER A 196 -14.58 -13.21 17.38
CA SER A 196 -13.71 -14.37 17.09
C SER A 196 -13.43 -14.60 15.61
N MET A 197 -14.19 -13.99 14.71
CA MET A 197 -14.07 -14.10 13.25
C MET A 197 -13.40 -12.86 12.62
N TYR A 198 -12.94 -11.92 13.44
CA TYR A 198 -12.41 -10.65 12.94
C TYR A 198 -11.16 -10.84 12.07
N ASP A 199 -10.29 -11.79 12.39
CA ASP A 199 -9.10 -12.05 11.57
C ASP A 199 -9.47 -12.67 10.21
N LYS A 200 -10.48 -13.55 10.19
CA LYS A 200 -11.01 -14.09 8.92
C LYS A 200 -11.68 -12.99 8.09
N PHE A 201 -12.41 -12.09 8.71
CA PHE A 201 -12.97 -10.90 8.04
C PHE A 201 -11.87 -10.03 7.40
N LYS A 202 -10.76 -9.78 8.10
CA LYS A 202 -9.61 -9.04 7.56
C LYS A 202 -8.98 -9.76 6.36
N GLN A 203 -8.78 -11.09 6.46
CA GLN A 203 -8.21 -11.89 5.38
C GLN A 203 -9.06 -11.82 4.11
N ILE A 204 -10.37 -11.96 4.27
CA ILE A 204 -11.32 -11.86 3.14
C ILE A 204 -11.26 -10.47 2.51
N ASN A 205 -11.28 -9.41 3.32
CA ASN A 205 -11.16 -8.05 2.80
C ASN A 205 -9.82 -7.82 2.10
N ARG A 206 -8.73 -8.38 2.63
CA ARG A 206 -7.43 -8.32 1.96
C ARG A 206 -7.45 -8.96 0.59
N PHE A 207 -8.15 -10.10 0.45
CA PHE A 207 -8.30 -10.76 -0.85
C PHE A 207 -9.18 -9.91 -1.80
N ALA A 208 -10.28 -9.36 -1.32
CA ALA A 208 -11.11 -8.44 -2.11
C ALA A 208 -10.32 -7.19 -2.57
N GLU A 209 -9.45 -6.63 -1.72
CA GLU A 209 -8.54 -5.53 -2.09
C GLU A 209 -7.58 -5.94 -3.23
N ILE A 210 -7.05 -7.16 -3.20
CA ILE A 210 -6.15 -7.67 -4.25
C ILE A 210 -6.91 -7.87 -5.55
N VAL A 211 -8.13 -8.42 -5.49
CA VAL A 211 -9.00 -8.57 -6.67
C VAL A 211 -9.35 -7.19 -7.25
N ASP A 212 -9.71 -6.23 -6.41
CA ASP A 212 -9.99 -4.85 -6.85
C ASP A 212 -8.78 -4.21 -7.54
N ASP A 213 -7.60 -4.38 -6.97
CA ASP A 213 -6.37 -3.79 -7.51
C ASP A 213 -5.99 -4.38 -8.88
N VAL A 214 -6.11 -5.70 -9.07
CA VAL A 214 -5.81 -6.32 -10.37
C VAL A 214 -6.85 -5.96 -11.43
N MET A 215 -8.07 -5.68 -11.01
CA MET A 215 -9.21 -5.37 -11.88
C MET A 215 -9.35 -3.89 -12.23
N LYS A 216 -8.45 -3.01 -11.77
CA LYS A 216 -8.55 -1.55 -12.00
C LYS A 216 -8.70 -1.15 -13.47
N ASP A 217 -7.97 -1.84 -14.34
CA ASP A 217 -7.96 -1.58 -15.79
C ASP A 217 -8.96 -2.45 -16.55
N TYR A 218 -9.79 -3.26 -15.85
CA TYR A 218 -10.77 -4.13 -16.49
C TYR A 218 -11.96 -3.32 -17.01
N ASN A 219 -12.25 -3.47 -18.30
CA ASN A 219 -13.23 -2.62 -18.99
C ASN A 219 -14.38 -3.41 -19.68
N LYS A 220 -14.44 -4.74 -19.48
CA LYS A 220 -15.54 -5.55 -19.98
C LYS A 220 -16.73 -5.50 -19.00
N SER A 221 -17.94 -5.79 -19.51
CA SER A 221 -19.16 -5.89 -18.69
C SER A 221 -19.36 -7.26 -18.04
N SER A 222 -18.68 -8.29 -18.56
CA SER A 222 -18.74 -9.66 -18.05
C SER A 222 -17.34 -10.20 -17.75
N ILE A 223 -17.26 -11.18 -16.83
CA ILE A 223 -15.99 -11.82 -16.46
C ILE A 223 -16.19 -13.32 -16.26
N ASN A 224 -15.29 -14.11 -16.86
CA ASN A 224 -15.24 -15.56 -16.72
C ASN A 224 -14.06 -15.97 -15.86
N ILE A 225 -14.32 -16.69 -14.78
CA ILE A 225 -13.31 -17.08 -13.77
C ILE A 225 -13.32 -18.60 -13.60
N VAL A 226 -12.14 -19.19 -13.50
CA VAL A 226 -11.95 -20.59 -13.06
C VAL A 226 -11.22 -20.60 -11.72
N ASP A 227 -11.78 -21.29 -10.74
CA ASP A 227 -11.18 -21.47 -9.41
C ASP A 227 -10.82 -22.95 -9.20
N PHE A 228 -9.53 -23.25 -9.25
CA PHE A 228 -9.00 -24.60 -9.09
C PHE A 228 -8.76 -24.97 -7.63
N GLY A 229 -9.29 -26.13 -7.20
CA GLY A 229 -9.19 -26.58 -5.84
C GLY A 229 -10.00 -25.69 -4.90
N CYS A 230 -11.23 -25.37 -5.29
CA CYS A 230 -12.05 -24.37 -4.61
C CYS A 230 -12.40 -24.76 -3.14
N GLY A 231 -12.32 -26.03 -2.78
CA GLY A 231 -12.61 -26.51 -1.43
C GLY A 231 -13.98 -26.04 -0.94
N LYS A 232 -14.07 -25.51 0.29
CA LYS A 232 -15.32 -24.91 0.81
C LYS A 232 -15.67 -23.58 0.18
N SER A 233 -14.91 -23.11 -0.77
CA SER A 233 -15.18 -21.98 -1.70
C SER A 233 -15.50 -20.63 -1.06
N TYR A 234 -15.11 -20.39 0.19
CA TYR A 234 -15.47 -19.13 0.86
C TYR A 234 -15.01 -17.90 0.09
N LEU A 235 -13.77 -17.94 -0.42
CA LEU A 235 -13.24 -16.82 -1.19
C LEU A 235 -13.89 -16.71 -2.57
N THR A 236 -14.26 -17.83 -3.20
CA THR A 236 -14.97 -17.89 -4.47
C THR A 236 -16.34 -17.20 -4.36
N PHE A 237 -17.11 -17.51 -3.30
CA PHE A 237 -18.38 -16.82 -3.01
C PHE A 237 -18.20 -15.33 -2.79
N ILE A 238 -17.12 -14.93 -2.11
CA ILE A 238 -16.81 -13.51 -1.87
C ILE A 238 -16.42 -12.80 -3.15
N VAL A 239 -15.63 -13.42 -4.02
CA VAL A 239 -15.27 -12.86 -5.32
C VAL A 239 -16.52 -12.67 -6.18
N TYR A 240 -17.40 -13.68 -6.20
CA TYR A 240 -18.67 -13.57 -6.91
C TYR A 240 -19.50 -12.38 -6.39
N TYR A 241 -19.74 -12.34 -5.06
CA TYR A 241 -20.49 -11.23 -4.44
C TYR A 241 -19.85 -9.88 -4.77
N TYR A 242 -18.53 -9.75 -4.60
CA TYR A 242 -17.84 -8.49 -4.82
C TYR A 242 -17.94 -8.02 -6.28
N LEU A 243 -17.65 -8.91 -7.23
CA LEU A 243 -17.66 -8.55 -8.66
C LEU A 243 -19.09 -8.37 -9.19
N HIS A 244 -20.05 -9.16 -8.71
CA HIS A 244 -21.44 -9.09 -9.16
C HIS A 244 -22.21 -7.97 -8.47
N GLU A 245 -22.31 -8.02 -7.12
CA GLU A 245 -23.15 -7.11 -6.36
C GLU A 245 -22.51 -5.72 -6.16
N VAL A 246 -21.20 -5.67 -5.95
CA VAL A 246 -20.51 -4.39 -5.65
C VAL A 246 -20.01 -3.71 -6.93
N LYS A 247 -19.44 -4.47 -7.87
CA LYS A 247 -18.93 -3.93 -9.14
C LYS A 247 -19.95 -3.92 -10.28
N GLY A 248 -21.05 -4.68 -10.18
CA GLY A 248 -22.11 -4.73 -11.20
C GLY A 248 -21.72 -5.45 -12.47
N LEU A 249 -20.74 -6.38 -12.41
CA LEU A 249 -20.34 -7.20 -13.56
C LEU A 249 -21.26 -8.40 -13.73
N ASP A 250 -21.41 -8.87 -14.96
CA ASP A 250 -21.95 -10.19 -15.25
C ASP A 250 -20.87 -11.23 -15.00
N VAL A 251 -20.99 -12.00 -13.89
CA VAL A 251 -19.93 -12.84 -13.36
C VAL A 251 -20.24 -14.31 -13.58
N HIS A 252 -19.33 -15.03 -14.22
CA HIS A 252 -19.38 -16.47 -14.37
C HIS A 252 -18.16 -17.12 -13.73
N ILE A 253 -18.36 -17.86 -12.64
CA ILE A 253 -17.28 -18.58 -11.95
C ILE A 253 -17.55 -20.08 -12.00
N THR A 254 -16.56 -20.85 -12.46
CA THR A 254 -16.55 -22.29 -12.36
C THR A 254 -15.53 -22.70 -11.31
N GLY A 255 -15.99 -23.22 -10.17
CA GLY A 255 -15.14 -23.81 -9.13
C GLY A 255 -14.96 -25.31 -9.38
N LEU A 256 -13.73 -25.80 -9.22
CA LEU A 256 -13.38 -27.20 -9.42
C LEU A 256 -12.80 -27.80 -8.14
N ASP A 257 -13.26 -28.99 -7.76
CA ASP A 257 -12.68 -29.79 -6.66
C ASP A 257 -12.85 -31.29 -6.97
N LEU A 258 -12.02 -32.12 -6.30
CA LEU A 258 -12.06 -33.59 -6.43
C LEU A 258 -13.10 -34.25 -5.51
N LYS A 259 -13.68 -33.51 -4.58
CA LYS A 259 -14.58 -34.03 -3.54
C LYS A 259 -16.03 -33.76 -3.92
N GLU A 260 -16.74 -34.78 -4.34
CA GLU A 260 -18.14 -34.72 -4.75
C GLU A 260 -19.06 -34.08 -3.69
N GLN A 261 -18.86 -34.37 -2.41
CA GLN A 261 -19.68 -33.76 -1.35
C GLN A 261 -19.47 -32.26 -1.26
N VAL A 262 -18.22 -31.77 -1.43
CA VAL A 262 -17.90 -30.34 -1.44
C VAL A 262 -18.59 -29.65 -2.60
N ILE A 263 -18.60 -30.28 -3.79
CA ILE A 263 -19.25 -29.72 -4.98
C ILE A 263 -20.78 -29.61 -4.78
N ARG A 264 -21.41 -30.65 -4.20
CA ARG A 264 -22.84 -30.60 -3.86
C ARG A 264 -23.15 -29.46 -2.88
N ASP A 265 -22.43 -29.42 -1.77
CA ASP A 265 -22.64 -28.41 -0.72
C ASP A 265 -22.47 -26.97 -1.26
N CYS A 266 -21.48 -26.77 -2.15
CA CYS A 266 -21.24 -25.47 -2.75
C CYS A 266 -22.31 -25.06 -3.77
N ASN A 267 -22.79 -25.99 -4.61
CA ASN A 267 -23.89 -25.71 -5.55
C ASN A 267 -25.20 -25.42 -4.80
N ASP A 268 -25.54 -26.21 -3.77
CA ASP A 268 -26.72 -25.96 -2.92
C ASP A 268 -26.64 -24.56 -2.27
N LEU A 269 -25.45 -24.15 -1.87
CA LEU A 269 -25.22 -22.85 -1.26
C LEU A 269 -25.34 -21.71 -2.31
N ALA A 270 -24.81 -21.90 -3.52
CA ALA A 270 -24.91 -20.95 -4.63
C ALA A 270 -26.39 -20.74 -5.03
N GLU A 271 -27.16 -21.84 -5.15
CA GLU A 271 -28.59 -21.78 -5.43
C GLU A 271 -29.35 -21.05 -4.32
N ARG A 272 -29.05 -21.36 -3.05
CA ARG A 272 -29.66 -20.70 -1.88
C ARG A 272 -29.42 -19.21 -1.84
N PHE A 273 -28.26 -18.73 -2.29
CA PHE A 273 -27.95 -17.30 -2.36
C PHE A 273 -28.40 -16.62 -3.67
N GLY A 274 -28.94 -17.40 -4.62
CA GLY A 274 -29.34 -16.90 -5.92
C GLY A 274 -28.15 -16.52 -6.83
N TYR A 275 -26.96 -17.09 -6.59
CA TYR A 275 -25.75 -16.80 -7.36
C TYR A 275 -25.72 -17.61 -8.66
N THR A 276 -26.54 -17.23 -9.62
CA THR A 276 -26.79 -17.97 -10.87
C THR A 276 -25.59 -18.15 -11.79
N GLY A 277 -24.60 -17.24 -11.70
CA GLY A 277 -23.35 -17.33 -12.46
C GLY A 277 -22.25 -18.09 -11.73
N LEU A 278 -22.50 -18.64 -10.52
CA LEU A 278 -21.54 -19.41 -9.74
C LEU A 278 -21.92 -20.89 -9.78
N ARG A 279 -21.04 -21.73 -10.31
CA ARG A 279 -21.23 -23.18 -10.39
C ARG A 279 -19.98 -23.92 -9.96
N PHE A 280 -20.18 -25.13 -9.47
CA PHE A 280 -19.10 -26.00 -9.01
C PHE A 280 -19.19 -27.37 -9.72
N GLU A 281 -18.05 -27.86 -10.21
CA GLU A 281 -17.94 -29.07 -11.01
C GLU A 281 -16.91 -30.02 -10.39
N LEU A 282 -17.21 -31.31 -10.41
CA LEU A 282 -16.27 -32.35 -10.06
C LEU A 282 -15.23 -32.47 -11.18
N GLY A 283 -13.96 -32.20 -10.88
CA GLY A 283 -12.95 -32.23 -11.91
C GLY A 283 -11.53 -32.23 -11.37
N ASP A 284 -10.63 -32.90 -12.10
CA ASP A 284 -9.20 -32.84 -11.87
C ASP A 284 -8.61 -31.66 -12.66
N ILE A 285 -7.77 -30.90 -12.01
CA ILE A 285 -7.02 -29.79 -12.64
C ILE A 285 -6.19 -30.29 -13.82
N HIS A 286 -5.60 -31.49 -13.67
CA HIS A 286 -4.86 -32.16 -14.71
C HIS A 286 -5.80 -32.65 -15.81
N GLY A 287 -5.78 -31.96 -16.93
CA GLY A 287 -6.61 -32.32 -18.09
C GLY A 287 -7.94 -31.62 -18.18
N TYR A 288 -8.29 -30.72 -17.27
CA TYR A 288 -9.47 -29.88 -17.39
C TYR A 288 -9.42 -29.06 -18.68
N ARG A 289 -10.50 -29.01 -19.41
CA ARG A 289 -10.68 -28.24 -20.65
C ARG A 289 -11.97 -27.46 -20.55
N THR A 290 -11.97 -26.26 -21.13
CA THR A 290 -13.15 -25.41 -21.25
C THR A 290 -13.12 -24.71 -22.57
N ASP A 291 -14.30 -24.51 -23.16
CA ASP A 291 -14.50 -23.71 -24.39
C ASP A 291 -14.76 -22.23 -24.04
N MET A 292 -14.80 -21.90 -22.76
CA MET A 292 -15.03 -20.57 -22.25
C MET A 292 -13.76 -19.72 -22.38
N ASP A 293 -13.88 -18.49 -22.84
CA ASP A 293 -12.79 -17.50 -22.75
C ASP A 293 -12.55 -17.14 -21.29
N VAL A 294 -11.47 -17.62 -20.70
CA VAL A 294 -11.15 -17.43 -19.29
C VAL A 294 -10.43 -16.10 -19.09
N ASP A 295 -11.05 -15.18 -18.36
CA ASP A 295 -10.45 -13.88 -18.02
C ASP A 295 -9.50 -13.98 -16.79
N MET A 296 -9.90 -14.76 -15.80
CA MET A 296 -9.15 -14.91 -14.55
C MET A 296 -9.08 -16.38 -14.11
N VAL A 297 -7.91 -16.76 -13.62
CA VAL A 297 -7.73 -18.05 -12.94
C VAL A 297 -7.37 -17.78 -11.47
N MET A 298 -8.09 -18.41 -10.56
CA MET A 298 -7.76 -18.47 -9.13
C MET A 298 -7.36 -19.89 -8.76
N THR A 299 -6.40 -20.00 -7.83
CA THR A 299 -6.03 -21.29 -7.23
C THR A 299 -5.58 -21.04 -5.79
N LEU A 300 -6.54 -21.14 -4.88
CA LEU A 300 -6.33 -20.75 -3.49
C LEU A 300 -6.04 -21.95 -2.58
N HIS A 301 -6.36 -23.16 -3.03
CA HIS A 301 -6.22 -24.39 -2.25
C HIS A 301 -5.67 -25.59 -3.04
N ALA A 302 -5.17 -25.37 -4.27
CA ALA A 302 -4.46 -26.39 -5.00
C ALA A 302 -3.07 -26.61 -4.38
N CYS A 303 -2.76 -27.88 -4.09
CA CYS A 303 -1.53 -28.22 -3.38
C CYS A 303 -0.46 -28.77 -4.32
N ASP A 304 0.81 -28.41 -4.04
CA ASP A 304 2.00 -28.95 -4.70
C ASP A 304 1.94 -28.79 -6.24
N VAL A 305 2.11 -29.84 -6.99
CA VAL A 305 2.08 -29.84 -8.48
C VAL A 305 0.69 -29.48 -9.06
N ALA A 306 -0.39 -29.59 -8.29
CA ALA A 306 -1.70 -29.14 -8.74
C ALA A 306 -1.73 -27.63 -9.01
N THR A 307 -0.96 -26.84 -8.25
CA THR A 307 -0.74 -25.41 -8.55
C THR A 307 -0.10 -25.22 -9.92
N ASP A 308 0.88 -26.05 -10.29
CA ASP A 308 1.59 -25.96 -11.56
C ASP A 308 0.67 -26.25 -12.74
N TYR A 309 -0.22 -27.24 -12.63
CA TYR A 309 -1.25 -27.51 -13.63
C TYR A 309 -2.25 -26.35 -13.76
N ALA A 310 -2.64 -25.73 -12.64
CA ALA A 310 -3.52 -24.57 -12.68
C ALA A 310 -2.88 -23.38 -13.39
N LEU A 311 -1.61 -23.08 -13.09
CA LEU A 311 -0.85 -22.01 -13.75
C LEU A 311 -0.62 -22.32 -15.24
N TYR A 312 -0.31 -23.57 -15.57
CA TYR A 312 -0.17 -24.00 -16.96
C TYR A 312 -1.49 -23.81 -17.76
N ASN A 313 -2.60 -24.26 -17.21
CA ASN A 313 -3.92 -24.05 -17.84
C ASN A 313 -4.22 -22.57 -18.03
N ALA A 314 -3.94 -21.72 -17.02
CA ALA A 314 -4.11 -20.28 -17.12
C ALA A 314 -3.27 -19.66 -18.25
N ILE A 315 -2.01 -20.11 -18.41
CA ILE A 315 -1.13 -19.70 -19.51
C ILE A 315 -1.69 -20.16 -20.85
N CYS A 316 -2.13 -21.42 -20.96
CA CYS A 316 -2.71 -21.98 -22.18
C CYS A 316 -3.98 -21.25 -22.64
N TRP A 317 -4.84 -20.88 -21.72
CA TRP A 317 -6.05 -20.10 -21.97
C TRP A 317 -5.76 -18.59 -22.19
N ASN A 318 -4.51 -18.18 -22.04
CA ASN A 318 -4.11 -16.78 -22.13
C ASN A 318 -4.92 -15.87 -21.16
N ALA A 319 -5.22 -16.38 -19.97
CA ALA A 319 -5.99 -15.66 -18.95
C ALA A 319 -5.36 -14.29 -18.65
N GLY A 320 -6.20 -13.27 -18.53
CA GLY A 320 -5.73 -11.90 -18.24
C GLY A 320 -5.16 -11.75 -16.84
N TYR A 321 -5.68 -12.51 -15.89
CA TYR A 321 -5.36 -12.40 -14.47
C TYR A 321 -5.15 -13.79 -13.84
N ILE A 322 -4.16 -13.91 -12.98
CA ILE A 322 -3.87 -15.14 -12.23
C ILE A 322 -3.65 -14.77 -10.77
N LEU A 323 -4.38 -15.40 -9.85
CA LEU A 323 -4.23 -15.27 -8.41
C LEU A 323 -4.02 -16.66 -7.81
N SER A 324 -2.81 -16.94 -7.33
CA SER A 324 -2.44 -18.24 -6.79
C SER A 324 -1.91 -18.13 -5.36
N VAL A 325 -2.42 -18.96 -4.45
CA VAL A 325 -1.94 -19.07 -3.07
C VAL A 325 -1.41 -20.49 -2.86
N PRO A 326 -0.14 -20.75 -3.21
CA PRO A 326 0.45 -22.08 -3.06
C PRO A 326 0.64 -22.41 -1.58
N CYS A 327 0.12 -23.56 -1.16
CA CYS A 327 0.21 -23.99 0.24
C CYS A 327 1.25 -25.08 0.50
N CYS A 328 1.65 -25.84 -0.50
CA CYS A 328 2.58 -26.95 -0.39
C CYS A 328 3.57 -26.99 -1.57
N GLN A 329 4.81 -27.35 -1.32
CA GLN A 329 5.89 -27.44 -2.30
C GLN A 329 6.72 -28.70 -2.06
N HIS A 330 6.03 -29.86 -2.00
CA HIS A 330 6.66 -31.14 -1.70
C HIS A 330 7.53 -31.66 -2.85
N GLU A 331 7.19 -31.29 -4.09
CA GLU A 331 7.95 -31.66 -5.27
C GLU A 331 9.44 -31.25 -5.13
N LEU A 332 9.70 -29.96 -4.97
CA LEU A 332 11.08 -29.48 -4.85
C LEU A 332 11.71 -29.90 -3.52
N ASN A 333 10.95 -29.95 -2.43
CA ASN A 333 11.49 -30.36 -1.13
C ASN A 333 12.08 -31.78 -1.15
N ARG A 334 11.54 -32.68 -1.98
CA ARG A 334 12.10 -34.04 -2.15
C ARG A 334 13.37 -34.03 -3.01
N GLN A 335 13.44 -33.18 -4.01
CA GLN A 335 14.54 -33.13 -4.99
C GLN A 335 15.72 -32.30 -4.48
N ILE A 336 15.47 -31.17 -3.81
CA ILE A 336 16.43 -30.10 -3.55
C ILE A 336 17.73 -30.62 -2.93
N HIS A 337 18.79 -30.43 -3.65
CA HIS A 337 20.16 -30.68 -3.28
C HIS A 337 21.03 -29.50 -3.76
N SER A 338 22.07 -29.12 -3.02
CA SER A 338 23.06 -28.14 -3.43
C SER A 338 24.32 -28.31 -2.59
N GLU A 339 25.44 -28.45 -3.22
CA GLU A 339 26.75 -28.47 -2.52
C GLU A 339 27.10 -27.06 -1.99
N ASN A 340 26.87 -26.02 -2.80
CA ASN A 340 27.18 -24.64 -2.44
C ASN A 340 26.34 -24.13 -1.27
N LEU A 341 25.06 -24.56 -1.19
CA LEU A 341 24.08 -24.15 -0.20
C LEU A 341 23.74 -25.27 0.81
N ALA A 342 24.65 -26.23 0.99
CA ALA A 342 24.43 -27.38 1.87
C ALA A 342 24.01 -26.98 3.30
N ALA A 343 24.48 -25.83 3.80
CA ALA A 343 24.08 -25.29 5.08
C ALA A 343 22.55 -24.98 5.17
N LEU A 344 21.92 -24.58 4.06
CA LEU A 344 20.47 -24.27 3.99
C LEU A 344 19.65 -25.54 3.81
N THR A 345 20.18 -26.59 3.18
CA THR A 345 19.45 -27.83 2.91
C THR A 345 19.65 -28.90 3.98
N ARG A 346 20.60 -28.70 4.91
CA ARG A 346 20.97 -29.64 5.98
C ARG A 346 19.86 -29.87 7.00
N TYR A 347 19.14 -28.81 7.39
CA TYR A 347 18.11 -28.89 8.41
C TYR A 347 16.73 -28.97 7.78
N GLY A 348 15.95 -30.00 8.10
CA GLY A 348 14.67 -30.30 7.43
C GLY A 348 13.69 -29.12 7.36
N ILE A 349 13.53 -28.37 8.47
CA ILE A 349 12.65 -27.20 8.48
C ILE A 349 13.16 -26.04 7.61
N ILE A 350 14.49 -25.87 7.51
CA ILE A 350 15.08 -24.83 6.65
C ILE A 350 15.00 -25.28 5.20
N LYS A 351 15.31 -26.56 4.92
CA LYS A 351 15.17 -27.16 3.58
C LYS A 351 13.74 -26.97 3.04
N GLU A 352 12.73 -27.27 3.85
CA GLU A 352 11.31 -27.10 3.47
C GLU A 352 10.99 -25.65 3.11
N ARG A 353 11.48 -24.69 3.88
CA ARG A 353 11.26 -23.26 3.59
C ARG A 353 12.00 -22.79 2.33
N VAL A 354 13.25 -23.24 2.14
CA VAL A 354 14.04 -22.94 0.93
C VAL A 354 13.34 -23.53 -0.29
N ALA A 355 12.88 -24.78 -0.21
CA ALA A 355 12.14 -25.41 -1.29
C ALA A 355 10.84 -24.67 -1.63
N ALA A 356 10.11 -24.20 -0.61
CA ALA A 356 8.89 -23.43 -0.82
C ALA A 356 9.16 -22.11 -1.55
N LEU A 357 10.14 -21.34 -1.09
CA LEU A 357 10.53 -20.07 -1.71
C LEU A 357 11.08 -20.28 -3.14
N ALA A 358 11.91 -21.30 -3.35
CA ALA A 358 12.45 -21.62 -4.67
C ALA A 358 11.32 -22.01 -5.66
N THR A 359 10.38 -22.88 -5.23
CA THR A 359 9.24 -23.27 -6.07
C THR A 359 8.41 -22.07 -6.50
N ASP A 360 8.03 -21.22 -5.54
CA ASP A 360 7.16 -20.08 -5.85
C ASP A 360 7.90 -19.00 -6.64
N SER A 361 9.23 -18.86 -6.45
CA SER A 361 10.06 -18.00 -7.30
C SER A 361 10.10 -18.50 -8.74
N ILE A 362 10.34 -19.81 -8.96
CA ILE A 362 10.34 -20.39 -10.32
C ILE A 362 8.96 -20.22 -10.97
N ARG A 363 7.86 -20.45 -10.26
CA ARG A 363 6.50 -20.22 -10.75
C ARG A 363 6.31 -18.76 -11.21
N GLY A 364 6.75 -17.80 -10.38
CA GLY A 364 6.71 -16.38 -10.72
C GLY A 364 7.51 -16.04 -11.97
N LEU A 365 8.75 -16.56 -12.08
CA LEU A 365 9.60 -16.37 -13.25
C LEU A 365 9.00 -17.02 -14.52
N MET A 366 8.39 -18.20 -14.41
CA MET A 366 7.72 -18.83 -15.57
C MET A 366 6.52 -18.01 -16.07
N LEU A 367 5.77 -17.38 -15.17
CA LEU A 367 4.71 -16.46 -15.56
C LEU A 367 5.28 -15.22 -16.27
N GLU A 368 6.42 -14.67 -15.83
CA GLU A 368 7.09 -13.57 -16.52
C GLU A 368 7.57 -13.96 -17.90
N VAL A 369 8.17 -15.14 -18.06
CA VAL A 369 8.55 -15.71 -19.36
C VAL A 369 7.36 -15.79 -20.30
N CYS A 370 6.17 -16.18 -19.77
CA CYS A 370 4.94 -16.26 -20.54
C CYS A 370 4.22 -14.91 -20.74
N GLY A 371 4.85 -13.78 -20.38
CA GLY A 371 4.34 -12.43 -20.66
C GLY A 371 3.40 -11.89 -19.61
N TYR A 372 3.52 -12.30 -18.36
CA TYR A 372 2.80 -11.72 -17.26
C TYR A 372 3.70 -10.78 -16.46
N LYS A 373 3.16 -9.65 -16.00
CA LYS A 373 3.75 -8.89 -14.90
C LYS A 373 3.38 -9.61 -13.61
N THR A 374 4.39 -10.10 -12.89
CA THR A 374 4.20 -10.95 -11.71
C THR A 374 4.69 -10.23 -10.45
N ASP A 375 3.91 -10.34 -9.39
CA ASP A 375 4.26 -9.90 -8.04
C ASP A 375 4.03 -11.07 -7.07
N ILE A 376 4.95 -11.29 -6.12
CA ILE A 376 4.77 -12.22 -5.02
C ILE A 376 4.64 -11.38 -3.75
N MET A 377 3.53 -11.55 -3.03
CA MET A 377 3.20 -10.72 -1.87
C MET A 377 2.64 -11.54 -0.72
N GLU A 378 2.71 -10.99 0.48
CA GLU A 378 2.03 -11.58 1.63
C GLU A 378 0.52 -11.38 1.50
N PHE A 379 -0.21 -12.48 1.63
CA PHE A 379 -1.67 -12.53 1.60
C PHE A 379 -2.27 -12.59 3.01
N ILE A 380 -1.67 -13.39 3.88
CA ILE A 380 -2.07 -13.61 5.27
C ILE A 380 -0.90 -13.25 6.17
N ASP A 381 -1.18 -12.71 7.37
CA ASP A 381 -0.14 -12.44 8.35
C ASP A 381 0.61 -13.74 8.70
N ILE A 382 1.94 -13.69 8.74
CA ILE A 382 2.82 -14.81 9.09
C ILE A 382 2.50 -15.40 10.46
N ALA A 383 1.92 -14.61 11.36
CA ALA A 383 1.45 -15.08 12.67
C ALA A 383 0.34 -16.14 12.57
N HIS A 384 -0.42 -16.16 11.45
CA HIS A 384 -1.49 -17.13 11.22
C HIS A 384 -1.04 -18.32 10.38
N SER A 385 -0.09 -18.13 9.46
CA SER A 385 0.46 -19.20 8.64
C SER A 385 1.83 -18.83 8.06
N PRO A 386 2.84 -19.70 8.15
CA PRO A 386 4.11 -19.49 7.46
C PRO A 386 4.00 -19.64 5.92
N LYS A 387 2.88 -20.19 5.42
CA LYS A 387 2.55 -20.36 4.00
C LYS A 387 1.55 -19.30 3.61
N ASN A 388 2.04 -18.07 3.45
CA ASN A 388 1.25 -16.86 3.37
C ASN A 388 1.47 -16.07 2.08
N LEU A 389 2.15 -16.65 1.09
CA LEU A 389 2.45 -15.98 -0.17
C LEU A 389 1.30 -16.10 -1.16
N LEU A 390 1.07 -15.03 -1.89
CA LEU A 390 0.18 -14.97 -3.05
C LEU A 390 0.98 -14.55 -4.27
N ILE A 391 0.90 -15.33 -5.32
CA ILE A 391 1.41 -15.01 -6.66
C ILE A 391 0.27 -14.29 -7.40
N ARG A 392 0.52 -13.03 -7.73
CA ARG A 392 -0.37 -12.19 -8.53
C ARG A 392 0.27 -11.96 -9.90
N ALA A 393 -0.39 -12.36 -10.97
CA ALA A 393 0.10 -12.15 -12.31
C ALA A 393 -0.98 -11.50 -13.21
N VAL A 394 -0.57 -10.48 -13.96
CA VAL A 394 -1.43 -9.75 -14.87
C VAL A 394 -0.79 -9.81 -16.27
N LYS A 395 -1.57 -10.23 -17.26
CA LYS A 395 -1.09 -10.27 -18.66
C LYS A 395 -0.78 -8.85 -19.12
N LYS A 396 0.49 -8.63 -19.47
CA LYS A 396 0.98 -7.32 -19.92
C LYS A 396 2.02 -7.55 -21.02
N ASN A 397 2.34 -6.48 -21.74
CA ASN A 397 3.45 -6.54 -22.70
C ASN A 397 4.79 -6.50 -21.92
N VAL A 398 5.37 -7.67 -21.67
CA VAL A 398 6.70 -7.84 -21.04
C VAL A 398 7.75 -7.89 -22.15
N SER A 399 8.80 -7.07 -22.06
CA SER A 399 9.86 -7.02 -23.07
C SER A 399 10.59 -8.36 -23.18
N GLU A 400 11.05 -8.70 -24.40
CA GLU A 400 11.80 -9.93 -24.69
C GLU A 400 13.01 -10.06 -23.75
N GLU A 401 13.76 -8.98 -23.53
CA GLU A 401 14.90 -8.97 -22.62
C GLU A 401 14.54 -9.43 -21.20
N LYS A 402 13.40 -8.94 -20.67
CA LYS A 402 12.93 -9.37 -19.34
C LYS A 402 12.50 -10.83 -19.31
N ARG A 403 11.86 -11.30 -20.38
CA ARG A 403 11.44 -12.70 -20.50
C ARG A 403 12.64 -13.64 -20.56
N CYS A 404 13.67 -13.31 -21.39
CA CYS A 404 14.91 -14.07 -21.45
C CYS A 404 15.62 -14.10 -20.10
N ARG A 405 15.72 -12.95 -19.42
CA ARG A 405 16.34 -12.87 -18.09
C ARG A 405 15.60 -13.71 -17.05
N ALA A 406 14.28 -13.70 -17.06
CA ALA A 406 13.47 -14.52 -16.16
C ALA A 406 13.71 -16.01 -16.40
N LEU A 407 13.84 -16.44 -17.66
CA LEU A 407 14.16 -17.82 -18.00
C LEU A 407 15.56 -18.21 -17.50
N GLU A 408 16.57 -17.39 -17.76
CA GLU A 408 17.94 -17.63 -17.28
C GLU A 408 17.99 -17.74 -15.74
N ASP A 409 17.28 -16.88 -15.02
CA ASP A 409 17.28 -16.87 -13.56
C ASP A 409 16.58 -18.13 -13.00
N ALA A 410 15.49 -18.58 -13.64
CA ALA A 410 14.83 -19.84 -13.27
C ALA A 410 15.72 -21.06 -13.54
N GLU A 411 16.42 -21.08 -14.68
CA GLU A 411 17.37 -22.15 -15.03
C GLU A 411 18.54 -22.23 -14.05
N LYS A 412 19.13 -21.09 -13.69
CA LYS A 412 20.17 -21.01 -12.66
C LYS A 412 19.69 -21.55 -11.30
N LEU A 413 18.46 -21.20 -10.92
CA LEU A 413 17.90 -21.67 -9.66
C LEU A 413 17.65 -23.19 -9.67
N CYS A 414 17.12 -23.72 -10.78
CA CYS A 414 16.95 -25.15 -10.96
C CYS A 414 18.30 -25.91 -10.98
N GLN A 415 19.31 -25.31 -11.61
CA GLN A 415 20.66 -25.88 -11.69
C GLN A 415 21.34 -25.87 -10.33
N GLU A 416 21.28 -24.75 -9.57
CA GLU A 416 21.88 -24.64 -8.24
C GLU A 416 21.30 -25.67 -7.26
N PHE A 417 20.00 -25.91 -7.33
CA PHE A 417 19.31 -26.86 -6.44
C PHE A 417 19.15 -28.25 -7.02
N GLU A 418 19.64 -28.52 -8.22
CA GLU A 418 19.56 -29.82 -8.93
C GLU A 418 18.11 -30.32 -9.05
N VAL A 419 17.16 -29.42 -9.34
CA VAL A 419 15.72 -29.73 -9.38
C VAL A 419 15.12 -29.59 -10.77
N LYS A 420 14.03 -30.33 -10.99
CA LYS A 420 13.11 -30.17 -12.12
C LYS A 420 11.77 -29.72 -11.59
N GLN A 421 11.27 -28.62 -12.10
CA GLN A 421 10.02 -28.03 -11.61
C GLN A 421 8.91 -28.25 -12.66
N THR A 422 7.78 -28.79 -12.22
CA THR A 422 6.71 -29.29 -13.11
C THR A 422 6.20 -28.23 -14.09
N LEU A 423 5.91 -26.99 -13.69
CA LEU A 423 5.43 -25.94 -14.61
C LEU A 423 6.45 -25.66 -15.72
N MET A 424 7.74 -25.55 -15.36
CA MET A 424 8.81 -25.31 -16.31
C MET A 424 8.93 -26.45 -17.32
N GLU A 425 8.89 -27.70 -16.86
CA GLU A 425 8.96 -28.88 -17.74
C GLU A 425 7.74 -28.96 -18.69
N MET A 426 6.55 -28.62 -18.22
CA MET A 426 5.33 -28.59 -19.04
C MET A 426 5.44 -27.52 -20.14
N LEU A 427 5.91 -26.32 -19.80
CA LEU A 427 6.09 -25.22 -20.78
C LEU A 427 7.17 -25.55 -21.82
N ARG A 428 8.25 -26.24 -21.42
CA ARG A 428 9.28 -26.74 -22.34
C ARG A 428 8.73 -27.79 -23.30
N SER A 429 7.99 -28.77 -22.77
CA SER A 429 7.44 -29.85 -23.60
C SER A 429 6.42 -29.34 -24.61
N ASP A 430 5.75 -28.21 -24.31
CA ASP A 430 4.77 -27.55 -25.18
C ASP A 430 5.41 -26.49 -26.11
N GLY A 431 6.74 -26.35 -26.06
CA GLY A 431 7.50 -25.39 -26.90
C GLY A 431 7.19 -23.91 -26.63
N ARG A 432 6.77 -23.58 -25.41
CA ARG A 432 6.43 -22.21 -24.99
C ARG A 432 7.65 -21.45 -24.43
N ILE A 433 8.68 -22.21 -24.03
CA ILE A 433 9.96 -21.69 -23.50
C ILE A 433 11.12 -22.52 -24.03
#